data_2a261bf018f7c3c2cbe2b929780c4917
#
_entry.id   2a261bf018f7c3c2cbe2b929780c4917
#
_cell.length_a   1.000
_cell.length_b   1.000
_cell.length_c   1.000
_cell.angle_alpha   90.00
_cell.angle_beta   90.00
_cell.angle_gamma   90.00
#
_symmetry.space_group_name_H-M   'P 1'
#
loop_
_entity.id
_entity.type
_entity.pdbx_description
1 polymer ?
#
loop_
_entity_poly.entity_id
_entity_poly.type
_entity_poly.pdbx_seq_one_letter_code
_entity_poly.pdbx_strand_id
1 'polypeptide(L)'
;MGPEDDPFGYPITGAKGLVIASVHEDAEGEVYFLYQSSRYYPVNYTATRASFPYRAMGEVRGYGEGRVYVVWAEEIEQPEPGVACSKDDGLDIFSDWMTSVEDGFLTVHYETWWGDGSVKHRFGLVQGDTPYEVVLQHDTCGDRALEKADGLVCFDVNAFLPDTEGETVTLTLKWTTSAGKPAEREFGFRSRE
;
A
#
# COMPACT_ATOMS: atom_id res chain seq x y z
N MET A 1 12.69 27.25 -17.12
CA MET A 1 11.58 26.71 -17.90
C MET A 1 10.30 27.10 -17.21
N GLY A 2 9.43 27.80 -17.90
CA GLY A 2 8.17 28.27 -17.36
C GLY A 2 7.09 27.19 -17.38
N PRO A 3 5.90 27.44 -16.79
CA PRO A 3 4.79 26.48 -16.77
C PRO A 3 4.27 26.11 -18.17
N GLU A 4 4.76 26.74 -19.23
CA GLU A 4 4.39 26.45 -20.63
C GLU A 4 5.13 25.21 -21.20
N ASP A 5 6.15 24.70 -20.50
CA ASP A 5 6.93 23.54 -20.93
C ASP A 5 6.54 22.24 -20.23
N ASP A 6 5.48 22.24 -19.42
CA ASP A 6 4.95 21.02 -18.83
C ASP A 6 3.97 20.37 -19.83
N PRO A 7 4.40 19.36 -20.62
CA PRO A 7 3.55 18.74 -21.62
C PRO A 7 2.36 17.97 -21.01
N PHE A 8 2.27 17.90 -19.67
CA PHE A 8 1.40 17.00 -18.94
C PHE A 8 0.30 17.68 -18.12
N GLY A 9 0.24 18.99 -18.15
CA GLY A 9 -0.88 19.89 -17.81
C GLY A 9 -1.65 19.73 -16.51
N TYR A 10 -1.75 18.54 -15.87
CA TYR A 10 -2.53 18.37 -14.65
C TYR A 10 -1.95 17.28 -13.74
N PRO A 11 -1.69 17.59 -12.46
CA PRO A 11 -1.41 16.57 -11.47
C PRO A 11 -2.68 15.72 -11.27
N ILE A 12 -2.53 14.40 -11.26
CA ILE A 12 -3.63 13.46 -11.00
C ILE A 12 -4.15 13.60 -9.56
N THR A 13 -3.32 14.08 -8.66
CA THR A 13 -3.70 14.36 -7.27
C THR A 13 -3.46 15.83 -6.95
N GLY A 14 -4.28 16.40 -6.07
CA GLY A 14 -4.11 17.76 -5.57
C GLY A 14 -2.85 17.97 -4.71
N ALA A 15 -2.15 16.91 -4.32
CA ALA A 15 -0.96 16.94 -3.49
C ALA A 15 0.28 16.51 -4.29
N LYS A 16 0.76 17.38 -5.18
CA LYS A 16 2.04 17.24 -5.89
C LYS A 16 2.16 16.00 -6.80
N GLY A 17 1.07 15.38 -7.22
CA GLY A 17 1.11 14.20 -8.07
C GLY A 17 1.57 12.91 -7.40
N LEU A 18 1.73 12.88 -6.07
CA LEU A 18 2.06 11.66 -5.33
C LEU A 18 0.84 10.75 -5.26
N VAL A 19 1.00 9.50 -5.64
CA VAL A 19 -0.06 8.48 -5.65
C VAL A 19 0.43 7.17 -5.03
N ILE A 20 -0.51 6.43 -4.46
CA ILE A 20 -0.36 5.01 -4.17
C ILE A 20 -1.43 4.31 -5.02
N ALA A 21 -0.99 3.53 -5.98
CA ALA A 21 -1.88 2.90 -6.95
C ALA A 21 -1.67 1.38 -7.02
N SER A 22 -2.71 0.66 -7.44
CA SER A 22 -2.55 -0.72 -7.87
C SER A 22 -2.08 -0.73 -9.32
N VAL A 23 -1.06 -1.53 -9.59
CA VAL A 23 -0.55 -1.77 -10.93
C VAL A 23 -1.23 -3.03 -11.46
N HIS A 24 -1.90 -2.92 -12.57
CA HIS A 24 -2.63 -3.99 -13.25
C HIS A 24 -2.16 -4.17 -14.68
N GLU A 25 -2.58 -5.27 -15.29
CA GLU A 25 -2.49 -5.51 -16.72
C GLU A 25 -3.91 -5.79 -17.25
N ASP A 26 -4.26 -5.18 -18.36
CA ASP A 26 -5.57 -5.42 -19.01
C ASP A 26 -5.54 -6.64 -19.94
N ALA A 27 -6.67 -6.91 -20.57
CA ALA A 27 -6.83 -8.06 -21.47
C ALA A 27 -5.94 -7.98 -22.73
N GLU A 28 -5.52 -6.79 -23.11
CA GLU A 28 -4.62 -6.51 -24.23
C GLU A 28 -3.14 -6.59 -23.82
N GLY A 29 -2.85 -6.75 -22.51
CA GLY A 29 -1.50 -6.78 -21.96
C GLY A 29 -0.91 -5.39 -21.72
N GLU A 30 -1.76 -4.34 -21.72
CA GLU A 30 -1.32 -2.98 -21.40
C GLU A 30 -1.37 -2.75 -19.90
N VAL A 31 -0.28 -2.24 -19.33
CA VAL A 31 -0.17 -1.94 -17.89
C VAL A 31 -0.92 -0.65 -17.58
N TYR A 32 -1.71 -0.66 -16.51
CA TYR A 32 -2.38 0.53 -16.01
C TYR A 32 -2.30 0.65 -14.49
N PHE A 33 -2.41 1.88 -14.02
CA PHE A 33 -2.55 2.21 -12.60
C PHE A 33 -4.02 2.38 -12.27
N LEU A 34 -4.50 1.68 -11.26
CA LEU A 34 -5.82 1.91 -10.67
C LEU A 34 -5.66 2.81 -9.45
N TYR A 35 -6.23 4.00 -9.52
CA TYR A 35 -6.21 4.99 -8.45
C TYR A 35 -7.59 5.64 -8.32
N GLN A 36 -8.17 5.63 -7.13
CA GLN A 36 -9.51 6.15 -6.85
C GLN A 36 -10.55 5.67 -7.88
N SER A 37 -10.56 4.37 -8.15
CA SER A 37 -11.46 3.69 -9.10
C SER A 37 -11.32 4.13 -10.57
N SER A 38 -10.29 4.87 -10.93
CA SER A 38 -9.98 5.29 -12.30
C SER A 38 -8.72 4.62 -12.82
N ARG A 39 -8.74 4.25 -14.11
CA ARG A 39 -7.58 3.66 -14.79
C ARG A 39 -6.76 4.75 -15.45
N TYR A 40 -5.43 4.66 -15.26
CA TYR A 40 -4.46 5.57 -15.87
C TYR A 40 -3.36 4.77 -16.54
N TYR A 41 -3.16 4.97 -17.83
CA TYR A 41 -2.19 4.24 -18.63
C TYR A 41 -0.87 5.01 -18.70
N PRO A 42 0.21 4.48 -18.10
CA PRO A 42 1.50 5.16 -18.11
C PRO A 42 2.15 5.10 -19.49
N VAL A 43 2.74 6.22 -19.93
CA VAL A 43 3.42 6.29 -21.23
C VAL A 43 4.90 5.88 -21.17
N ASN A 44 5.48 5.80 -19.98
CA ASN A 44 6.92 5.57 -19.76
C ASN A 44 7.21 4.62 -18.58
N TYR A 45 6.33 3.69 -18.30
CA TYR A 45 6.49 2.75 -17.19
C TYR A 45 6.55 1.31 -17.70
N THR A 46 7.47 0.55 -17.17
CA THR A 46 7.55 -0.89 -17.36
C THR A 46 7.28 -1.56 -16.02
N ALA A 47 6.35 -2.51 -15.99
CA ALA A 47 6.05 -3.25 -14.78
C ALA A 47 7.29 -3.96 -14.23
N THR A 48 7.46 -3.90 -12.93
CA THR A 48 8.60 -4.46 -12.21
C THR A 48 8.34 -5.89 -11.77
N ARG A 49 7.06 -6.33 -11.79
CA ARG A 49 6.63 -7.70 -11.48
C ARG A 49 5.95 -8.36 -12.67
N ALA A 50 6.07 -9.68 -12.75
CA ALA A 50 5.35 -10.50 -13.72
C ALA A 50 3.93 -10.88 -13.27
N SER A 51 3.61 -10.72 -11.97
CA SER A 51 2.29 -11.01 -11.41
C SER A 51 1.55 -9.73 -11.03
N PHE A 52 0.30 -9.64 -11.42
CA PHE A 52 -0.60 -8.53 -11.15
C PHE A 52 -1.79 -8.98 -10.30
N PRO A 53 -2.42 -8.06 -9.55
CA PRO A 53 -1.98 -6.70 -9.31
C PRO A 53 -0.93 -6.62 -8.19
N TYR A 54 -0.22 -5.49 -8.11
CA TYR A 54 0.64 -5.13 -6.98
C TYR A 54 0.53 -3.63 -6.66
N ARG A 55 1.00 -3.20 -5.48
CA ARG A 55 0.93 -1.78 -5.07
C ARG A 55 2.25 -1.09 -5.33
N ALA A 56 2.17 0.13 -5.84
CA ALA A 56 3.31 1.02 -6.02
C ALA A 56 2.97 2.43 -5.53
N MET A 57 3.98 3.12 -5.03
CA MET A 57 3.94 4.54 -4.74
C MET A 57 4.78 5.27 -5.79
N GLY A 58 4.35 6.45 -6.21
CA GLY A 58 5.11 7.24 -7.15
C GLY A 58 4.56 8.63 -7.35
N GLU A 59 5.32 9.44 -8.07
CA GLU A 59 4.85 10.72 -8.59
C GLU A 59 4.50 10.55 -10.06
N VAL A 60 3.29 10.97 -10.41
CA VAL A 60 2.80 10.94 -11.78
C VAL A 60 2.26 12.30 -12.19
N ARG A 61 2.23 12.53 -13.51
CA ARG A 61 1.67 13.74 -14.12
C ARG A 61 0.68 13.37 -15.21
N GLY A 62 -0.41 14.11 -15.34
CA GLY A 62 -1.37 13.90 -16.40
C GLY A 62 -0.73 14.08 -17.78
N TYR A 63 -1.07 13.18 -18.72
CA TYR A 63 -0.61 13.20 -20.11
C TYR A 63 -1.78 13.36 -21.10
N GLY A 64 -3.00 13.55 -20.58
CA GLY A 64 -4.23 13.62 -21.37
C GLY A 64 -4.87 12.25 -21.63
N GLU A 65 -6.17 12.23 -21.88
CA GLU A 65 -6.94 11.05 -22.29
C GLU A 65 -6.76 9.79 -21.38
N GLY A 66 -6.65 10.00 -20.04
CA GLY A 66 -6.44 8.89 -19.10
C GLY A 66 -5.01 8.33 -19.11
N ARG A 67 -4.08 9.00 -19.79
CA ARG A 67 -2.66 8.66 -19.79
C ARG A 67 -1.88 9.48 -18.77
N VAL A 68 -0.78 8.92 -18.29
CA VAL A 68 0.08 9.56 -17.29
C VAL A 68 1.55 9.38 -17.64
N TYR A 69 2.35 10.35 -17.22
CA TYR A 69 3.80 10.26 -17.20
C TYR A 69 4.26 9.96 -15.79
N VAL A 70 5.07 8.92 -15.62
CA VAL A 70 5.65 8.53 -14.34
C VAL A 70 6.97 9.26 -14.15
N VAL A 71 7.04 10.13 -13.14
CA VAL A 71 8.28 10.82 -12.75
C VAL A 71 9.19 9.85 -12.01
N TRP A 72 8.64 9.11 -11.07
CA TRP A 72 9.26 7.97 -10.40
C TRP A 72 8.16 7.05 -9.85
N ALA A 73 8.47 5.78 -9.68
CA ALA A 73 7.61 4.83 -9.00
C ALA A 73 8.46 3.74 -8.33
N GLU A 74 8.03 3.33 -7.15
CA GLU A 74 8.63 2.25 -6.37
C GLU A 74 7.54 1.29 -5.91
N GLU A 75 7.85 -0.01 -5.93
CA GLU A 75 6.97 -1.01 -5.35
C GLU A 75 6.90 -0.83 -3.83
N ILE A 76 5.70 -0.98 -3.28
CA ILE A 76 5.53 -1.10 -1.83
C ILE A 76 5.83 -2.55 -1.44
N GLU A 77 6.56 -2.74 -0.34
CA GLU A 77 6.80 -4.07 0.22
C GLU A 77 5.46 -4.79 0.47
N GLN A 78 5.33 -6.00 -0.08
CA GLN A 78 4.07 -6.74 -0.10
C GLN A 78 4.30 -8.16 0.42
N PRO A 79 4.36 -8.34 1.76
CA PRO A 79 4.40 -9.67 2.36
C PRO A 79 3.12 -10.45 2.09
N GLU A 80 3.23 -11.76 2.04
CA GLU A 80 2.08 -12.65 1.90
C GLU A 80 1.23 -12.61 3.19
N PRO A 81 -0.08 -12.32 3.11
CA PRO A 81 -0.95 -12.37 4.27
C PRO A 81 -1.15 -13.80 4.76
N GLY A 82 -1.48 -13.97 6.05
CA GLY A 82 -1.64 -15.27 6.68
C GLY A 82 -0.34 -15.83 7.29
N VAL A 83 0.80 -15.19 7.06
CA VAL A 83 2.08 -15.58 7.65
C VAL A 83 2.35 -14.73 8.90
N ALA A 84 2.42 -15.40 10.06
CA ALA A 84 2.70 -14.75 11.32
C ALA A 84 4.19 -14.41 11.49
N CYS A 85 4.47 -13.30 12.16
CA CYS A 85 5.82 -13.00 12.66
C CYS A 85 6.17 -13.88 13.86
N SER A 86 7.47 -14.08 14.11
CA SER A 86 7.95 -14.81 15.30
C SER A 86 7.73 -14.02 16.59
N LYS A 87 7.71 -12.70 16.46
CA LYS A 87 7.47 -11.73 17.54
C LYS A 87 6.58 -10.62 17.03
N ASP A 88 6.04 -9.85 17.95
CA ASP A 88 5.38 -8.59 17.67
C ASP A 88 6.01 -7.51 18.56
N ASP A 89 6.95 -6.78 17.97
CA ASP A 89 7.66 -5.69 18.66
C ASP A 89 6.87 -4.37 18.60
N GLY A 90 5.76 -4.37 17.87
CA GLY A 90 4.88 -3.23 17.69
C GLY A 90 5.42 -2.17 16.71
N LEU A 91 4.55 -1.28 16.28
CA LEU A 91 4.85 -0.13 15.45
C LEU A 91 3.75 0.94 15.62
N ASP A 92 4.01 2.15 15.19
CA ASP A 92 2.99 3.19 15.17
C ASP A 92 2.46 3.39 13.74
N ILE A 93 1.15 3.58 13.58
CA ILE A 93 0.51 3.78 12.28
C ILE A 93 0.04 5.22 12.15
N PHE A 94 0.41 5.88 11.05
CA PHE A 94 -0.06 7.22 10.73
C PHE A 94 -1.53 7.22 10.30
N SER A 95 -2.27 8.21 10.81
CA SER A 95 -3.66 8.45 10.42
C SER A 95 -3.75 9.40 9.22
N ASP A 96 -3.05 9.07 8.14
CA ASP A 96 -3.05 9.84 6.91
C ASP A 96 -3.65 9.05 5.73
N TRP A 97 -3.65 9.66 4.54
CA TRP A 97 -4.22 9.07 3.34
C TRP A 97 -3.46 7.84 2.81
N MET A 98 -2.20 7.66 3.22
CA MET A 98 -1.37 6.53 2.80
C MET A 98 -1.75 5.24 3.52
N THR A 99 -2.37 5.34 4.70
CA THR A 99 -2.96 4.18 5.38
C THR A 99 -4.41 4.02 4.90
N SER A 100 -4.64 3.05 4.03
CA SER A 100 -5.91 2.89 3.32
C SER A 100 -6.19 1.45 2.91
N VAL A 101 -7.46 1.17 2.64
CA VAL A 101 -7.88 -0.05 1.93
C VAL A 101 -8.43 0.36 0.58
N GLU A 102 -7.78 -0.09 -0.49
CA GLU A 102 -8.16 0.22 -1.86
C GLU A 102 -7.84 -0.95 -2.77
N ASP A 103 -8.73 -1.28 -3.68
CA ASP A 103 -8.56 -2.36 -4.66
C ASP A 103 -8.13 -3.70 -4.03
N GLY A 104 -8.72 -4.04 -2.87
CA GLY A 104 -8.39 -5.26 -2.17
C GLY A 104 -7.01 -5.31 -1.50
N PHE A 105 -6.33 -4.17 -1.44
CA PHE A 105 -5.07 -4.01 -0.70
C PHE A 105 -5.26 -3.19 0.56
N LEU A 106 -4.71 -3.66 1.67
CA LEU A 106 -4.46 -2.87 2.87
C LEU A 106 -3.05 -2.30 2.79
N THR A 107 -2.93 -0.99 2.62
CA THR A 107 -1.66 -0.26 2.68
C THR A 107 -1.53 0.41 4.03
N VAL A 108 -0.39 0.30 4.68
CA VAL A 108 -0.11 0.86 5.99
C VAL A 108 1.11 1.76 5.94
N HIS A 109 0.94 3.02 6.30
CA HIS A 109 2.02 3.96 6.57
C HIS A 109 2.37 3.88 8.06
N TYR A 110 3.56 3.39 8.34
CA TYR A 110 4.00 3.11 9.70
C TYR A 110 5.27 3.86 10.07
N GLU A 111 5.51 4.02 11.37
CA GLU A 111 6.77 4.46 11.96
C GLU A 111 7.27 3.38 12.94
N THR A 112 8.55 3.07 12.87
CA THR A 112 9.19 2.17 13.82
C THR A 112 10.66 2.56 14.05
N TRP A 113 11.29 1.88 14.99
CA TRP A 113 12.72 2.03 15.25
C TRP A 113 13.54 1.17 14.30
N TRP A 114 14.58 1.76 13.73
CA TRP A 114 15.51 1.11 12.82
C TRP A 114 16.95 1.18 13.36
N GLY A 115 17.75 0.18 12.98
CA GLY A 115 19.19 0.16 13.20
C GLY A 115 19.96 0.78 12.03
N ASP A 116 21.01 0.11 11.62
CA ASP A 116 21.90 0.58 10.53
C ASP A 116 21.54 0.04 9.14
N GLY A 117 20.38 -0.57 9.00
CA GLY A 117 19.91 -1.17 7.76
C GLY A 117 20.50 -2.55 7.44
N SER A 118 21.28 -3.13 8.32
CA SER A 118 21.87 -4.47 8.13
C SER A 118 20.86 -5.60 8.39
N VAL A 119 19.79 -5.31 9.13
CA VAL A 119 18.74 -6.25 9.50
C VAL A 119 17.45 -5.87 8.80
N LYS A 120 16.83 -6.81 8.08
CA LYS A 120 15.52 -6.62 7.49
C LYS A 120 14.43 -6.95 8.49
N HIS A 121 13.55 -5.99 8.76
CA HIS A 121 12.34 -6.21 9.54
C HIS A 121 11.35 -7.11 8.80
N ARG A 122 10.43 -7.71 9.52
CA ARG A 122 9.34 -8.53 8.97
C ARG A 122 7.99 -7.98 9.40
N PHE A 123 7.07 -8.04 8.47
CA PHE A 123 5.67 -7.68 8.68
C PHE A 123 4.81 -8.89 8.42
N GLY A 124 3.86 -9.15 9.30
CA GLY A 124 2.88 -10.22 9.15
C GLY A 124 1.47 -9.65 9.28
N LEU A 125 0.53 -10.20 8.52
CA LEU A 125 -0.89 -9.92 8.68
C LEU A 125 -1.60 -11.24 8.89
N VAL A 126 -2.24 -11.42 10.04
CA VAL A 126 -2.94 -12.66 10.38
C VAL A 126 -4.42 -12.40 10.59
N GLN A 127 -5.23 -13.45 10.50
CA GLN A 127 -6.66 -13.39 10.78
C GLN A 127 -6.89 -13.04 12.25
N GLY A 128 -7.82 -12.14 12.50
CA GLY A 128 -8.33 -11.83 13.84
C GLY A 128 -9.50 -12.75 14.26
N ASP A 129 -10.30 -12.27 15.20
CA ASP A 129 -11.38 -13.05 15.81
C ASP A 129 -12.64 -13.14 14.92
N THR A 130 -12.79 -12.23 13.97
CA THR A 130 -13.93 -12.18 13.04
C THR A 130 -13.47 -12.27 11.58
N PRO A 131 -14.35 -12.62 10.61
CA PRO A 131 -13.98 -12.80 9.21
C PRO A 131 -13.28 -11.60 8.55
N TYR A 132 -13.62 -10.39 8.96
CA TYR A 132 -13.03 -9.15 8.42
C TYR A 132 -12.24 -8.40 9.48
N GLU A 133 -11.59 -9.13 10.37
CA GLU A 133 -10.62 -8.59 11.32
C GLU A 133 -9.25 -9.15 11.02
N VAL A 134 -8.24 -8.28 10.99
CA VAL A 134 -6.85 -8.63 10.74
C VAL A 134 -5.94 -8.02 11.80
N VAL A 135 -4.88 -8.72 12.12
CA VAL A 135 -3.88 -8.27 13.10
C VAL A 135 -2.55 -8.10 12.39
N LEU A 136 -2.05 -6.87 12.38
CA LEU A 136 -0.71 -6.55 11.88
C LEU A 136 0.32 -6.85 12.98
N GLN A 137 1.35 -7.55 12.60
CA GLN A 137 2.50 -7.88 13.45
C GLN A 137 3.76 -7.31 12.83
N HIS A 138 4.69 -6.89 13.68
CA HIS A 138 5.98 -6.36 13.26
C HIS A 138 7.10 -7.01 14.11
N ASP A 139 8.07 -7.63 13.43
CA ASP A 139 9.25 -8.25 14.05
C ASP A 139 10.50 -7.50 13.56
N THR A 140 11.18 -6.85 14.46
CA THR A 140 12.45 -6.15 14.20
C THR A 140 13.59 -7.12 13.88
N CYS A 141 13.38 -8.43 14.04
CA CYS A 141 14.40 -9.46 13.85
C CYS A 141 15.68 -9.22 14.69
N GLY A 142 15.52 -8.51 15.82
CA GLY A 142 16.63 -8.18 16.72
C GLY A 142 17.46 -6.98 16.27
N ASP A 143 16.95 -6.17 15.36
CA ASP A 143 17.61 -4.92 14.98
C ASP A 143 17.70 -3.95 16.15
N ARG A 144 18.72 -3.10 16.10
CA ARG A 144 18.96 -2.09 17.15
C ARG A 144 18.11 -0.86 16.91
N ALA A 145 17.48 -0.35 17.97
CA ALA A 145 16.70 0.89 17.92
C ALA A 145 17.63 2.11 17.94
N LEU A 146 18.06 2.59 16.78
CA LEU A 146 18.96 3.75 16.67
C LEU A 146 18.17 5.03 16.32
N GLU A 147 17.29 4.94 15.33
CA GLU A 147 16.47 6.07 14.89
C GLU A 147 15.06 5.62 14.52
N LYS A 148 14.12 6.55 14.59
CA LYS A 148 12.78 6.34 14.07
C LYS A 148 12.70 6.75 12.60
N ALA A 149 12.11 5.89 11.79
CA ALA A 149 11.79 6.21 10.40
C ALA A 149 10.46 5.58 10.01
N ASP A 150 9.85 6.18 9.01
CA ASP A 150 8.60 5.71 8.44
C ASP A 150 8.81 4.84 7.19
N GLY A 151 7.79 4.11 6.84
CA GLY A 151 7.75 3.27 5.66
C GLY A 151 6.34 2.86 5.27
N LEU A 152 6.25 2.18 4.16
CA LEU A 152 5.02 1.60 3.66
C LEU A 152 5.14 0.09 3.57
N VAL A 153 4.08 -0.60 3.99
CA VAL A 153 3.88 -2.02 3.74
C VAL A 153 2.45 -2.22 3.24
N CYS A 154 2.23 -3.15 2.33
CA CYS A 154 0.88 -3.49 1.90
C CYS A 154 0.64 -5.00 1.91
N PHE A 155 -0.63 -5.39 1.99
CA PHE A 155 -1.07 -6.78 1.97
C PHE A 155 -2.22 -6.93 0.99
N ASP A 156 -2.18 -7.95 0.16
CA ASP A 156 -3.31 -8.33 -0.69
C ASP A 156 -4.36 -9.05 0.16
N VAL A 157 -5.23 -8.27 0.79
CA VAL A 157 -6.30 -8.80 1.63
C VAL A 157 -7.43 -9.42 0.81
N ASN A 158 -7.50 -9.13 -0.49
CA ASN A 158 -8.48 -9.74 -1.39
C ASN A 158 -8.30 -11.25 -1.53
N ALA A 159 -7.03 -11.72 -1.54
CA ALA A 159 -6.73 -13.13 -1.61
C ALA A 159 -6.85 -13.85 -0.25
N PHE A 160 -6.92 -13.08 0.84
CA PHE A 160 -6.86 -13.58 2.20
C PHE A 160 -8.20 -13.58 2.93
N LEU A 161 -9.03 -12.56 2.70
CA LEU A 161 -10.33 -12.41 3.34
C LEU A 161 -11.45 -13.03 2.52
N PRO A 162 -12.60 -13.35 3.16
CA PRO A 162 -13.78 -13.80 2.42
C PRO A 162 -14.22 -12.79 1.37
N ASP A 163 -14.78 -13.30 0.27
CA ASP A 163 -15.41 -12.46 -0.75
C ASP A 163 -16.57 -11.68 -0.14
N THR A 164 -16.67 -10.40 -0.48
CA THR A 164 -17.74 -9.52 0.00
C THR A 164 -18.99 -9.55 -0.87
N GLU A 165 -19.02 -10.37 -1.92
CA GLU A 165 -20.15 -10.51 -2.86
C GLU A 165 -20.61 -9.16 -3.44
N GLY A 166 -19.64 -8.24 -3.66
CA GLY A 166 -19.90 -6.91 -4.19
C GLY A 166 -20.38 -5.87 -3.16
N GLU A 167 -20.53 -6.24 -1.90
CA GLU A 167 -20.88 -5.33 -0.81
C GLU A 167 -19.63 -4.68 -0.20
N THR A 168 -19.79 -3.54 0.44
CA THR A 168 -18.74 -2.94 1.25
C THR A 168 -18.95 -3.34 2.71
N VAL A 169 -17.98 -4.01 3.29
CA VAL A 169 -17.98 -4.45 4.68
C VAL A 169 -16.97 -3.64 5.50
N THR A 170 -17.07 -3.69 6.82
CA THR A 170 -16.07 -3.08 7.70
C THR A 170 -14.92 -4.06 7.91
N LEU A 171 -13.71 -3.64 7.52
CA LEU A 171 -12.44 -4.31 7.84
C LEU A 171 -11.84 -3.65 9.07
N THR A 172 -11.58 -4.42 10.11
CA THR A 172 -10.91 -3.93 11.33
C THR A 172 -9.45 -4.37 11.32
N LEU A 173 -8.54 -3.39 11.31
CA LEU A 173 -7.12 -3.59 11.49
C LEU A 173 -6.76 -3.39 12.97
N LYS A 174 -6.15 -4.40 13.57
CA LYS A 174 -5.60 -4.33 14.93
C LYS A 174 -4.08 -4.44 14.89
N TRP A 175 -3.41 -3.79 15.83
CA TRP A 175 -1.95 -3.87 15.98
C TRP A 175 -1.52 -3.53 17.40
N THR A 176 -0.25 -3.81 17.70
CA THR A 176 0.42 -3.33 18.91
C THR A 176 1.23 -2.09 18.57
N THR A 177 1.04 -1.00 19.31
CA THR A 177 1.83 0.23 19.14
C THR A 177 3.28 0.01 19.61
N SER A 178 4.20 0.90 19.22
CA SER A 178 5.58 0.90 19.69
C SER A 178 5.71 1.02 21.24
N ALA A 179 4.65 1.51 21.90
CA ALA A 179 4.53 1.56 23.37
C ALA A 179 3.95 0.28 23.98
N GLY A 180 3.73 -0.78 23.19
CA GLY A 180 3.16 -2.06 23.63
C GLY A 180 1.67 -1.99 23.97
N LYS A 181 0.93 -1.02 23.43
CA LYS A 181 -0.51 -0.88 23.67
C LYS A 181 -1.30 -1.38 22.47
N PRO A 182 -2.45 -2.04 22.69
CA PRO A 182 -3.34 -2.40 21.57
C PRO A 182 -3.93 -1.15 20.94
N ALA A 183 -4.07 -1.20 19.62
CA ALA A 183 -4.73 -0.17 18.83
C ALA A 183 -5.54 -0.82 17.70
N GLU A 184 -6.54 -0.12 17.19
CA GLU A 184 -7.36 -0.58 16.07
C GLU A 184 -7.84 0.58 15.21
N ARG A 185 -8.17 0.25 13.94
CA ARG A 185 -8.75 1.18 12.97
C ARG A 185 -9.66 0.43 12.00
N GLU A 186 -10.75 1.04 11.63
CA GLU A 186 -11.73 0.50 10.69
C GLU A 186 -11.59 1.13 9.30
N PHE A 187 -11.85 0.31 8.28
CA PHE A 187 -11.87 0.69 6.87
C PHE A 187 -13.07 0.07 6.17
N GLY A 188 -13.55 0.71 5.11
CA GLY A 188 -14.41 0.06 4.15
C GLY A 188 -13.60 -0.90 3.28
N PHE A 189 -14.02 -2.16 3.18
CA PHE A 189 -13.42 -3.16 2.31
C PHE A 189 -14.47 -3.72 1.35
N ARG A 190 -14.07 -3.82 0.09
CA ARG A 190 -14.81 -4.51 -0.97
C ARG A 190 -13.82 -5.33 -1.77
N SER A 191 -14.15 -6.60 -1.99
CA SER A 191 -13.35 -7.49 -2.83
C SER A 191 -13.24 -6.95 -4.26
N ARG A 192 -12.09 -7.17 -4.89
CA ARG A 192 -11.93 -7.01 -6.34
C ARG A 192 -12.84 -7.98 -7.07
N GLU A 193 -13.40 -7.52 -8.16
CA GLU A 193 -14.14 -8.36 -9.12
C GLU A 193 -13.21 -9.19 -10.00
#